data_8fe8a771de04d8387e6f127e909762ab
#
_entry.id   8fe8a771de04d8387e6f127e909762ab
#
_cell.length_a   1.000
_cell.length_b   1.000
_cell.length_c   1.000
_cell.angle_alpha   90.00
_cell.angle_beta   90.00
_cell.angle_gamma   90.00
#
_symmetry.space_group_name_H-M   'P 1'
#
loop_
_entity.id
_entity.type
_entity.pdbx_description
1 polymer ?
#
loop_
_entity_poly.entity_id
_entity_poly.type
_entity_poly.pdbx_seq_one_letter_code
_entity_poly.pdbx_strand_id
1 'polypeptide(L)'
;MNLKHLEYFRVLAKVQHYRLAAEQLSIAQPTLTYAITELEKELGVYLFEKNGRNIRLTKYGYIFLEYVEKSINFLDEGQRKIADLVSPYKGRIDLSFIYTLGSRFVPTMIKDFLSIDKHKNISFSFSQGTTKNIIEGLKSDKYDLAFCSSIEDEPDIDFIPLIKQDLVLVVPFGHPLASYKSIDLKETEPYPFVFFNKGSGLRKLIDRLFLEVNITPKNIYEVEEDSAAIGLVSMNFGIALLPDIWMLKHFDVKAIPIINPPYERFIYLASVKNKYLSPAVRLFREFAKEYCTLHSKKIKI
;
A
#
# COMPACT_ATOMS: atom_id res chain seq x y z
N MET A 1 13.31 2.57 39.61
CA MET A 1 11.86 2.66 39.27
C MET A 1 11.58 1.85 38.05
N ASN A 2 10.57 1.02 38.04
CA ASN A 2 10.13 0.27 36.86
C ASN A 2 8.58 0.29 36.77
N LEU A 3 8.04 -0.05 35.60
CA LEU A 3 6.58 0.04 35.36
C LEU A 3 5.75 -0.82 36.32
N LYS A 4 6.24 -2.02 36.68
CA LYS A 4 5.55 -2.89 37.65
C LYS A 4 5.44 -2.25 39.03
N HIS A 5 6.48 -1.57 39.50
CA HIS A 5 6.44 -0.86 40.76
C HIS A 5 5.40 0.27 40.77
N LEU A 6 5.26 0.97 39.61
CA LEU A 6 4.25 2.01 39.43
C LEU A 6 2.82 1.43 39.43
N GLU A 7 2.62 0.30 38.77
CA GLU A 7 1.34 -0.43 38.79
C GLU A 7 0.98 -0.90 40.20
N TYR A 8 1.94 -1.46 40.93
CA TYR A 8 1.75 -1.90 42.31
C TYR A 8 1.38 -0.72 43.22
N PHE A 9 2.07 0.41 43.09
CA PHE A 9 1.76 1.63 43.81
C PHE A 9 0.34 2.12 43.48
N ARG A 10 -0.05 2.15 42.21
CA ARG A 10 -1.40 2.55 41.77
C ARG A 10 -2.50 1.69 42.42
N VAL A 11 -2.32 0.37 42.40
CA VAL A 11 -3.29 -0.54 43.01
C VAL A 11 -3.33 -0.37 44.53
N LEU A 12 -2.17 -0.29 45.20
CA LEU A 12 -2.11 -0.09 46.64
C LEU A 12 -2.71 1.25 47.05
N ALA A 13 -2.53 2.31 46.27
CA ALA A 13 -3.12 3.63 46.50
C ALA A 13 -4.66 3.59 46.51
N LYS A 14 -5.28 2.77 45.65
CA LYS A 14 -6.73 2.57 45.60
C LYS A 14 -7.26 1.71 46.74
N VAL A 15 -6.56 0.61 47.05
CA VAL A 15 -7.00 -0.40 48.01
C VAL A 15 -6.69 0.00 49.44
N GLN A 16 -5.59 0.74 49.65
CA GLN A 16 -5.07 1.20 50.96
C GLN A 16 -4.90 0.09 52.00
N HIS A 17 -4.69 -1.14 51.54
CA HIS A 17 -4.49 -2.33 52.34
C HIS A 17 -3.56 -3.32 51.65
N TYR A 18 -2.36 -3.54 52.19
CA TYR A 18 -1.29 -4.34 51.54
C TYR A 18 -1.74 -5.75 51.15
N ARG A 19 -2.42 -6.49 52.03
CA ARG A 19 -2.85 -7.86 51.73
C ARG A 19 -3.85 -7.90 50.60
N LEU A 20 -4.87 -7.05 50.63
CA LEU A 20 -5.90 -7.01 49.58
C LEU A 20 -5.33 -6.54 48.22
N ALA A 21 -4.40 -5.57 48.24
CA ALA A 21 -3.73 -5.13 47.04
C ALA A 21 -2.84 -6.23 46.43
N ALA A 22 -2.13 -7.00 47.28
CA ALA A 22 -1.31 -8.13 46.80
C ALA A 22 -2.18 -9.25 46.24
N GLU A 23 -3.33 -9.56 46.84
CA GLU A 23 -4.32 -10.50 46.31
C GLU A 23 -4.85 -10.04 44.92
N GLN A 24 -5.22 -8.77 44.80
CA GLN A 24 -5.67 -8.19 43.52
C GLN A 24 -4.60 -8.25 42.43
N LEU A 25 -3.33 -8.06 42.79
CA LEU A 25 -2.18 -8.13 41.90
C LEU A 25 -1.71 -9.57 41.64
N SER A 26 -2.29 -10.57 42.32
CA SER A 26 -1.87 -11.98 42.24
C SER A 26 -0.38 -12.18 42.59
N ILE A 27 0.11 -11.46 43.63
CA ILE A 27 1.48 -11.53 44.11
C ILE A 27 1.52 -11.76 45.64
N ALA A 28 2.67 -12.15 46.19
CA ALA A 28 2.88 -12.24 47.61
C ALA A 28 2.98 -10.83 48.23
N GLN A 29 2.37 -10.64 49.42
CA GLN A 29 2.44 -9.34 50.12
C GLN A 29 3.89 -8.85 50.35
N PRO A 30 4.88 -9.68 50.73
CA PRO A 30 6.28 -9.24 50.84
C PRO A 30 6.83 -8.62 49.56
N THR A 31 6.45 -9.16 48.36
CA THR A 31 6.85 -8.62 47.07
C THR A 31 6.30 -7.22 46.85
N LEU A 32 5.03 -6.99 47.18
CA LEU A 32 4.41 -5.67 47.12
C LEU A 32 5.11 -4.70 48.07
N THR A 33 5.34 -5.12 49.31
CA THR A 33 6.01 -4.29 50.32
C THR A 33 7.41 -3.87 49.86
N TYR A 34 8.17 -4.82 49.34
CA TYR A 34 9.50 -4.54 48.83
C TYR A 34 9.47 -3.52 47.68
N ALA A 35 8.55 -3.71 46.72
CA ALA A 35 8.42 -2.82 45.57
C ALA A 35 8.09 -1.38 45.97
N ILE A 36 7.19 -1.20 46.94
CA ILE A 36 6.82 0.13 47.47
C ILE A 36 8.01 0.75 48.23
N THR A 37 8.68 -0.04 49.08
CA THR A 37 9.85 0.44 49.82
C THR A 37 11.00 0.90 48.89
N GLU A 38 11.26 0.15 47.84
CA GLU A 38 12.26 0.55 46.83
C GLU A 38 11.84 1.83 46.10
N LEU A 39 10.55 1.98 45.81
CA LEU A 39 10.01 3.18 45.17
C LEU A 39 10.16 4.41 46.06
N GLU A 40 9.79 4.29 47.36
CA GLU A 40 9.92 5.34 48.37
C GLU A 40 11.40 5.73 48.61
N LYS A 41 12.29 4.73 48.64
CA LYS A 41 13.74 4.93 48.77
C LYS A 41 14.32 5.71 47.60
N GLU A 42 13.90 5.37 46.40
CA GLU A 42 14.36 6.04 45.16
C GLU A 42 13.85 7.49 45.10
N LEU A 43 12.63 7.74 45.56
CA LEU A 43 12.03 9.08 45.59
C LEU A 43 12.50 9.90 46.81
N GLY A 44 13.08 9.25 47.83
CA GLY A 44 13.52 9.90 49.05
C GLY A 44 12.39 10.37 49.98
N VAL A 45 11.16 9.86 49.76
CA VAL A 45 9.97 10.25 50.54
C VAL A 45 9.05 9.04 50.75
N TYR A 46 8.30 9.04 51.81
CA TYR A 46 7.23 8.06 52.03
C TYR A 46 5.99 8.43 51.26
N LEU A 47 5.47 7.47 50.52
CA LEU A 47 4.23 7.62 49.72
C LEU A 47 2.99 7.21 50.55
N PHE A 48 3.20 6.34 51.54
CA PHE A 48 2.14 5.86 52.42
C PHE A 48 2.50 6.13 53.88
N GLU A 49 1.47 6.36 54.71
CA GLU A 49 1.54 6.45 56.15
C GLU A 49 0.49 5.56 56.81
N LYS A 50 0.73 5.19 58.09
CA LYS A 50 -0.20 4.35 58.85
C LYS A 50 -1.49 5.11 59.14
N ASN A 51 -2.62 4.41 58.99
CA ASN A 51 -3.94 4.90 59.39
C ASN A 51 -4.69 3.78 60.12
N GLY A 52 -4.47 3.69 61.44
CA GLY A 52 -4.99 2.61 62.25
C GLY A 52 -4.41 1.24 61.85
N ARG A 53 -5.28 0.31 61.42
CA ARG A 53 -4.90 -1.00 60.88
C ARG A 53 -4.57 -1.00 59.37
N ASN A 54 -4.85 0.11 58.70
CA ASN A 54 -4.66 0.29 57.26
C ASN A 54 -3.54 1.31 57.01
N ILE A 55 -3.39 1.67 55.74
CA ILE A 55 -2.51 2.73 55.27
C ILE A 55 -3.31 3.76 54.50
N ARG A 56 -2.79 4.97 54.37
CA ARG A 56 -3.29 6.00 53.45
C ARG A 56 -2.14 6.67 52.73
N LEU A 57 -2.43 7.34 51.61
CA LEU A 57 -1.44 8.14 50.93
C LEU A 57 -0.99 9.35 51.77
N THR A 58 0.31 9.65 51.71
CA THR A 58 0.85 10.92 52.15
C THR A 58 0.55 12.02 51.16
N LYS A 59 0.85 13.28 51.47
CA LYS A 59 0.80 14.39 50.51
C LYS A 59 1.64 14.07 49.22
N TYR A 60 2.81 13.49 49.41
CA TYR A 60 3.69 13.09 48.30
C TYR A 60 3.10 11.92 47.51
N GLY A 61 2.47 10.97 48.18
CA GLY A 61 1.75 9.87 47.56
C GLY A 61 0.62 10.33 46.63
N TYR A 62 -0.18 11.32 47.07
CA TYR A 62 -1.22 11.90 46.20
C TYR A 62 -0.65 12.58 44.96
N ILE A 63 0.39 13.41 45.15
CA ILE A 63 1.05 14.08 44.01
C ILE A 63 1.59 13.03 43.03
N PHE A 64 2.31 12.04 43.55
CA PHE A 64 2.93 11.02 42.71
C PHE A 64 1.91 10.15 41.98
N LEU A 65 0.77 9.83 42.65
CA LEU A 65 -0.32 9.04 42.03
C LEU A 65 -0.87 9.70 40.76
N GLU A 66 -1.05 11.01 40.78
CA GLU A 66 -1.54 11.74 39.60
C GLU A 66 -0.62 11.55 38.39
N TYR A 67 0.70 11.65 38.61
CA TYR A 67 1.66 11.45 37.52
C TYR A 67 1.77 9.99 37.06
N VAL A 68 1.71 9.04 38.01
CA VAL A 68 1.71 7.60 37.70
C VAL A 68 0.50 7.20 36.90
N GLU A 69 -0.70 7.66 37.25
CA GLU A 69 -1.92 7.38 36.49
C GLU A 69 -1.85 7.94 35.06
N LYS A 70 -1.41 9.19 34.90
CA LYS A 70 -1.22 9.79 33.58
C LYS A 70 -0.24 8.99 32.73
N SER A 71 0.91 8.59 33.31
CA SER A 71 1.95 7.85 32.58
C SER A 71 1.47 6.46 32.15
N ILE A 72 0.82 5.72 33.04
CA ILE A 72 0.29 4.39 32.70
C ILE A 72 -0.80 4.51 31.63
N ASN A 73 -1.73 5.46 31.77
CA ASN A 73 -2.79 5.68 30.79
C ASN A 73 -2.24 6.05 29.40
N PHE A 74 -1.15 6.83 29.35
CA PHE A 74 -0.50 7.19 28.09
C PHE A 74 0.17 5.98 27.42
N LEU A 75 0.80 5.10 28.20
CA LEU A 75 1.34 3.83 27.70
C LEU A 75 0.25 2.89 27.20
N ASP A 76 -0.85 2.76 27.95
CA ASP A 76 -2.01 1.95 27.57
C ASP A 76 -2.66 2.48 26.26
N GLU A 77 -2.69 3.79 26.07
CA GLU A 77 -3.16 4.40 24.81
C GLU A 77 -2.23 4.04 23.66
N GLY A 78 -0.91 4.12 23.85
CA GLY A 78 0.08 3.72 22.86
C GLY A 78 -0.06 2.25 22.45
N GLN A 79 -0.23 1.35 23.43
CA GLN A 79 -0.45 -0.08 23.18
C GLN A 79 -1.74 -0.32 22.38
N ARG A 80 -2.84 0.36 22.73
CA ARG A 80 -4.11 0.26 21.96
C ARG A 80 -3.96 0.74 20.54
N LYS A 81 -3.28 1.88 20.31
CA LYS A 81 -3.00 2.37 18.96
C LYS A 81 -2.21 1.36 18.12
N ILE A 82 -1.17 0.75 18.71
CA ILE A 82 -0.41 -0.31 18.02
C ILE A 82 -1.29 -1.51 17.74
N ALA A 83 -2.11 -1.98 18.71
CA ALA A 83 -3.01 -3.12 18.52
C ALA A 83 -4.02 -2.88 17.39
N ASP A 84 -4.55 -1.66 17.25
CA ASP A 84 -5.42 -1.30 16.13
C ASP A 84 -4.69 -1.33 14.77
N LEU A 85 -3.44 -0.87 14.73
CA LEU A 85 -2.61 -0.89 13.52
C LEU A 85 -2.19 -2.30 13.07
N VAL A 86 -2.07 -3.25 13.99
CA VAL A 86 -1.72 -4.65 13.67
C VAL A 86 -2.94 -5.55 13.49
N SER A 87 -4.15 -5.02 13.55
CA SER A 87 -5.37 -5.78 13.25
C SER A 87 -5.42 -6.13 11.76
N PRO A 88 -5.69 -7.40 11.38
CA PRO A 88 -5.81 -7.78 9.97
C PRO A 88 -7.04 -7.16 9.27
N TYR A 89 -8.00 -6.68 10.05
CA TYR A 89 -9.28 -6.16 9.55
C TYR A 89 -9.48 -4.66 9.81
N LYS A 90 -8.44 -3.99 10.29
CA LYS A 90 -8.38 -2.54 10.48
C LYS A 90 -7.03 -2.02 9.99
N GLY A 91 -6.98 -0.78 9.60
CA GLY A 91 -5.74 -0.12 9.20
C GLY A 91 -5.87 0.59 7.88
N ARG A 92 -4.75 1.13 7.42
CA ARG A 92 -4.63 1.83 6.15
C ARG A 92 -3.63 1.10 5.27
N ILE A 93 -3.92 1.05 3.98
CA ILE A 93 -3.05 0.52 2.94
C ILE A 93 -2.69 1.66 1.99
N ASP A 94 -1.41 2.00 1.88
CA ASP A 94 -0.92 2.97 0.93
C ASP A 94 -0.57 2.24 -0.38
N LEU A 95 -1.50 2.33 -1.35
CA LEU A 95 -1.44 1.62 -2.63
C LEU A 95 -1.10 2.57 -3.77
N SER A 96 -0.07 2.23 -4.53
CA SER A 96 0.27 2.97 -5.76
C SER A 96 0.02 2.13 -7.00
N PHE A 97 -0.27 2.77 -8.14
CA PHE A 97 -0.48 2.06 -9.39
C PHE A 97 -0.22 2.97 -10.61
N ILE A 98 0.11 2.34 -11.74
CA ILE A 98 0.26 3.07 -13.01
C ILE A 98 -1.09 3.62 -13.48
N TYR A 99 -1.04 4.73 -14.21
CA TYR A 99 -2.23 5.49 -14.64
C TYR A 99 -3.29 4.60 -15.31
N THR A 100 -2.88 3.69 -16.17
CA THR A 100 -3.74 2.74 -16.90
C THR A 100 -4.75 2.00 -16.00
N LEU A 101 -4.38 1.71 -14.75
CA LEU A 101 -5.17 0.85 -13.86
C LEU A 101 -6.20 1.61 -13.03
N GLY A 102 -6.08 2.94 -12.97
CA GLY A 102 -6.85 3.78 -12.04
C GLY A 102 -8.31 3.95 -12.44
N SER A 103 -8.64 3.83 -13.71
CA SER A 103 -9.98 4.09 -14.20
C SER A 103 -10.99 2.95 -13.96
N ARG A 104 -10.52 1.72 -13.87
CA ARG A 104 -11.42 0.55 -13.75
C ARG A 104 -10.85 -0.56 -12.86
N PHE A 105 -9.66 -1.06 -13.16
CA PHE A 105 -9.10 -2.25 -12.54
C PHE A 105 -8.98 -2.10 -11.01
N VAL A 106 -8.26 -1.08 -10.54
CA VAL A 106 -8.07 -0.86 -9.10
C VAL A 106 -9.38 -0.56 -8.39
N PRO A 107 -10.24 0.37 -8.85
CA PRO A 107 -11.53 0.63 -8.20
C PRO A 107 -12.42 -0.62 -8.09
N THR A 108 -12.45 -1.47 -9.13
CA THR A 108 -13.26 -2.69 -9.11
C THR A 108 -12.72 -3.68 -8.07
N MET A 109 -11.41 -3.94 -8.07
CA MET A 109 -10.77 -4.83 -7.11
C MET A 109 -10.98 -4.35 -5.66
N ILE A 110 -10.82 -3.05 -5.40
CA ILE A 110 -11.05 -2.48 -4.06
C ILE A 110 -12.50 -2.61 -3.63
N LYS A 111 -13.45 -2.33 -4.53
CA LYS A 111 -14.88 -2.53 -4.26
C LYS A 111 -15.17 -3.96 -3.84
N ASP A 112 -14.64 -4.94 -4.58
CA ASP A 112 -14.87 -6.35 -4.29
C ASP A 112 -14.18 -6.77 -2.98
N PHE A 113 -12.96 -6.28 -2.71
CA PHE A 113 -12.28 -6.49 -1.43
C PHE A 113 -13.08 -5.95 -0.24
N LEU A 114 -13.58 -4.72 -0.33
CA LEU A 114 -14.33 -4.06 0.75
C LEU A 114 -15.77 -4.57 0.87
N SER A 115 -16.30 -5.31 -0.12
CA SER A 115 -17.61 -5.97 -0.03
C SER A 115 -17.63 -7.12 0.97
N ILE A 116 -16.48 -7.64 1.35
CA ILE A 116 -16.31 -8.65 2.38
C ILE A 116 -16.47 -7.99 3.75
N ASP A 117 -17.45 -8.41 4.55
CA ASP A 117 -17.82 -7.75 5.82
C ASP A 117 -16.65 -7.48 6.76
N LYS A 118 -15.71 -8.42 6.88
CA LYS A 118 -14.53 -8.29 7.73
C LYS A 118 -13.56 -7.19 7.26
N HIS A 119 -13.58 -6.81 5.99
CA HIS A 119 -12.63 -5.86 5.39
C HIS A 119 -13.11 -4.40 5.42
N LYS A 120 -14.36 -4.14 5.81
CA LYS A 120 -15.01 -2.81 5.75
C LYS A 120 -14.28 -1.70 6.52
N ASN A 121 -13.48 -2.06 7.53
CA ASN A 121 -12.75 -1.11 8.35
C ASN A 121 -11.29 -0.88 7.87
N ILE A 122 -10.92 -1.45 6.71
CA ILE A 122 -9.64 -1.18 6.05
C ILE A 122 -9.84 0.04 5.14
N SER A 123 -8.95 1.02 5.27
CA SER A 123 -8.92 2.21 4.42
C SER A 123 -7.77 2.14 3.43
N PHE A 124 -7.92 2.83 2.32
CA PHE A 124 -6.88 2.94 1.29
C PHE A 124 -6.49 4.38 1.06
N SER A 125 -5.21 4.59 0.81
CA SER A 125 -4.68 5.81 0.22
C SER A 125 -4.13 5.47 -1.16
N PHE A 126 -4.48 6.25 -2.16
CA PHE A 126 -4.12 5.99 -3.54
C PHE A 126 -3.12 7.00 -4.07
N SER A 127 -2.15 6.49 -4.82
CA SER A 127 -1.23 7.31 -5.61
C SER A 127 -1.10 6.73 -7.01
N GLN A 128 -0.87 7.60 -7.98
CA GLN A 128 -0.62 7.22 -9.37
C GLN A 128 0.71 7.75 -9.82
N GLY A 129 1.34 7.06 -10.79
CA GLY A 129 2.61 7.51 -11.33
C GLY A 129 3.17 6.58 -12.40
N THR A 130 4.34 6.92 -12.89
CA THR A 130 5.14 6.03 -13.75
C THR A 130 5.71 4.87 -12.92
N THR A 131 6.03 3.75 -13.57
CA THR A 131 6.63 2.60 -12.87
C THR A 131 7.89 3.00 -12.09
N LYS A 132 8.74 3.87 -12.65
CA LYS A 132 9.95 4.35 -11.98
C LYS A 132 9.62 5.06 -10.65
N ASN A 133 8.72 6.04 -10.68
CA ASN A 133 8.34 6.80 -9.48
C ASN A 133 7.65 5.92 -8.42
N ILE A 134 6.89 4.93 -8.86
CA ILE A 134 6.24 3.95 -7.98
C ILE A 134 7.27 3.10 -7.23
N ILE A 135 8.29 2.60 -7.92
CA ILE A 135 9.36 1.80 -7.32
C ILE A 135 10.18 2.64 -6.32
N GLU A 136 10.51 3.88 -6.65
CA GLU A 136 11.16 4.80 -5.73
C GLU A 136 10.30 5.04 -4.47
N GLY A 137 8.99 5.18 -4.64
CA GLY A 137 8.04 5.32 -3.53
C GLY A 137 7.93 4.07 -2.65
N LEU A 138 7.98 2.86 -3.21
CA LEU A 138 8.04 1.62 -2.43
C LEU A 138 9.33 1.54 -1.60
N LYS A 139 10.48 1.88 -2.19
CA LYS A 139 11.79 1.87 -1.50
C LYS A 139 11.90 2.90 -0.39
N SER A 140 11.22 4.04 -0.53
CA SER A 140 11.19 5.12 0.48
C SER A 140 10.04 5.01 1.48
N ASP A 141 9.39 3.86 1.58
CA ASP A 141 8.28 3.60 2.50
C ASP A 141 7.03 4.48 2.30
N LYS A 142 6.91 5.11 1.14
CA LYS A 142 5.73 5.92 0.79
C LYS A 142 4.52 5.07 0.45
N TYR A 143 4.76 3.84 -0.06
CA TYR A 143 3.72 2.89 -0.44
C TYR A 143 4.01 1.51 0.17
N ASP A 144 2.93 0.78 0.47
CA ASP A 144 3.02 -0.60 0.95
C ASP A 144 3.09 -1.59 -0.21
N LEU A 145 2.24 -1.38 -1.20
CA LEU A 145 2.06 -2.23 -2.39
C LEU A 145 1.89 -1.36 -3.63
N ALA A 146 2.21 -1.94 -4.77
CA ALA A 146 1.94 -1.27 -6.03
C ALA A 146 1.51 -2.23 -7.14
N PHE A 147 0.75 -1.69 -8.11
CA PHE A 147 0.44 -2.35 -9.39
C PHE A 147 1.15 -1.62 -10.52
N CYS A 148 2.14 -2.25 -11.13
CA CYS A 148 2.98 -1.62 -12.15
C CYS A 148 3.56 -2.64 -13.14
N SER A 149 4.36 -2.17 -14.10
CA SER A 149 5.22 -3.04 -14.89
C SER A 149 6.44 -3.49 -14.06
N SER A 150 7.05 -4.62 -14.42
CA SER A 150 8.36 -4.96 -13.86
C SER A 150 9.46 -4.06 -14.43
N ILE A 151 10.51 -3.89 -13.65
CA ILE A 151 11.77 -3.26 -14.07
C ILE A 151 12.88 -4.29 -13.85
N GLU A 152 13.74 -4.46 -14.83
CA GLU A 152 14.99 -5.22 -14.68
C GLU A 152 15.93 -4.47 -13.74
N ASP A 153 16.82 -5.22 -13.07
CA ASP A 153 17.82 -4.69 -12.14
C ASP A 153 17.27 -4.01 -10.87
N GLU A 154 16.10 -4.46 -10.39
CA GLU A 154 15.52 -4.03 -9.11
C GLU A 154 15.52 -5.19 -8.08
N PRO A 155 16.69 -5.55 -7.52
CA PRO A 155 16.85 -6.73 -6.67
C PRO A 155 16.04 -6.66 -5.37
N ASP A 156 15.73 -5.44 -4.90
CA ASP A 156 15.01 -5.21 -3.64
C ASP A 156 13.50 -5.29 -3.78
N ILE A 157 12.98 -5.39 -5.01
CA ILE A 157 11.54 -5.45 -5.27
C ILE A 157 11.14 -6.87 -5.66
N ASP A 158 10.05 -7.33 -5.08
CA ASP A 158 9.35 -8.54 -5.45
C ASP A 158 8.25 -8.20 -6.47
N PHE A 159 8.33 -8.78 -7.67
CA PHE A 159 7.35 -8.60 -8.74
C PHE A 159 6.57 -9.89 -8.94
N ILE A 160 5.31 -9.91 -8.54
CA ILE A 160 4.41 -11.05 -8.72
C ILE A 160 3.52 -10.77 -9.93
N PRO A 161 3.60 -11.57 -11.03
CA PRO A 161 2.76 -11.37 -12.19
C PRO A 161 1.30 -11.61 -11.84
N LEU A 162 0.42 -10.69 -12.23
CA LEU A 162 -1.01 -10.76 -11.94
C LEU A 162 -1.86 -11.02 -13.19
N ILE A 163 -1.72 -10.15 -14.20
CA ILE A 163 -2.61 -10.13 -15.36
C ILE A 163 -1.78 -9.92 -16.63
N LYS A 164 -2.05 -10.72 -17.64
CA LYS A 164 -1.56 -10.45 -19.01
C LYS A 164 -2.31 -9.26 -19.57
N GLN A 165 -1.59 -8.32 -20.18
CA GLN A 165 -2.14 -7.13 -20.79
C GLN A 165 -1.75 -7.07 -22.26
N ASP A 166 -2.75 -7.05 -23.15
CA ASP A 166 -2.53 -6.92 -24.56
C ASP A 166 -2.28 -5.46 -24.96
N LEU A 167 -1.48 -5.27 -26.01
CA LEU A 167 -1.23 -3.99 -26.65
C LEU A 167 -1.96 -3.93 -27.98
N VAL A 168 -2.38 -2.73 -28.33
CA VAL A 168 -3.00 -2.42 -29.63
C VAL A 168 -2.34 -1.21 -30.25
N LEU A 169 -2.31 -1.19 -31.57
CA LEU A 169 -2.07 0.04 -32.31
C LEU A 169 -3.36 0.85 -32.28
N VAL A 170 -3.26 2.10 -31.84
CA VAL A 170 -4.38 3.05 -31.82
C VAL A 170 -4.18 4.10 -32.91
N VAL A 171 -5.19 4.24 -33.77
CA VAL A 171 -5.19 5.18 -34.88
C VAL A 171 -6.52 5.92 -34.97
N PRO A 172 -6.61 7.13 -35.53
CA PRO A 172 -7.89 7.81 -35.81
C PRO A 172 -8.79 6.97 -36.71
N PHE A 173 -10.12 7.07 -36.63
CA PHE A 173 -11.05 6.32 -37.46
C PHE A 173 -10.79 6.50 -38.99
N GLY A 174 -10.42 7.69 -39.41
CA GLY A 174 -10.12 8.00 -40.83
C GLY A 174 -8.71 7.63 -41.29
N HIS A 175 -7.90 7.01 -40.44
CA HIS A 175 -6.53 6.68 -40.75
C HIS A 175 -6.43 5.50 -41.76
N PRO A 176 -5.47 5.49 -42.71
CA PRO A 176 -5.34 4.38 -43.65
C PRO A 176 -5.25 2.99 -43.01
N LEU A 177 -4.59 2.89 -41.86
CA LEU A 177 -4.48 1.63 -41.10
C LEU A 177 -5.77 1.21 -40.38
N ALA A 178 -6.79 2.06 -40.26
CA ALA A 178 -8.02 1.73 -39.56
C ALA A 178 -8.83 0.57 -40.19
N SER A 179 -8.56 0.25 -41.46
CA SER A 179 -9.19 -0.89 -42.16
C SER A 179 -8.58 -2.25 -41.81
N TYR A 180 -7.41 -2.28 -41.16
CA TYR A 180 -6.72 -3.51 -40.81
C TYR A 180 -7.42 -4.22 -39.64
N LYS A 181 -7.52 -5.55 -39.71
CA LYS A 181 -8.05 -6.40 -38.63
C LYS A 181 -6.99 -6.69 -37.59
N SER A 182 -5.74 -6.74 -38.01
CA SER A 182 -4.53 -6.91 -37.21
C SER A 182 -3.35 -6.33 -37.95
N ILE A 183 -2.25 -6.02 -37.31
CA ILE A 183 -1.14 -5.30 -37.94
C ILE A 183 0.23 -5.88 -37.58
N ASP A 184 1.13 -5.90 -38.59
CA ASP A 184 2.57 -5.99 -38.38
C ASP A 184 3.10 -4.57 -38.09
N LEU A 185 3.92 -4.40 -37.04
CA LEU A 185 4.47 -3.07 -36.70
C LEU A 185 5.30 -2.46 -37.84
N LYS A 186 5.82 -3.24 -38.77
CA LYS A 186 6.51 -2.72 -39.97
C LYS A 186 5.64 -1.78 -40.78
N GLU A 187 4.35 -2.03 -40.85
CA GLU A 187 3.39 -1.21 -41.61
C GLU A 187 3.23 0.21 -41.00
N THR A 188 3.74 0.41 -39.80
CA THR A 188 3.61 1.70 -39.09
C THR A 188 4.75 2.67 -39.39
N GLU A 189 5.82 2.25 -40.05
CA GLU A 189 7.04 3.03 -40.30
C GLU A 189 6.79 4.43 -40.93
N PRO A 190 5.86 4.62 -41.88
CA PRO A 190 5.63 5.94 -42.47
C PRO A 190 4.98 6.97 -41.55
N TYR A 191 4.42 6.53 -40.43
CA TYR A 191 3.53 7.36 -39.60
C TYR A 191 4.22 7.92 -38.38
N PRO A 192 3.84 9.14 -37.97
CA PRO A 192 4.32 9.74 -36.71
C PRO A 192 3.67 9.07 -35.50
N PHE A 193 4.46 8.98 -34.41
CA PHE A 193 4.03 8.34 -33.17
C PHE A 193 3.89 9.31 -32.00
N VAL A 194 2.91 9.02 -31.15
CA VAL A 194 2.80 9.50 -29.77
C VAL A 194 3.30 8.40 -28.84
N PHE A 195 4.34 8.70 -28.05
CA PHE A 195 4.98 7.75 -27.15
C PHE A 195 4.67 8.04 -25.69
N PHE A 196 4.84 7.02 -24.86
CA PHE A 196 5.02 7.25 -23.44
C PHE A 196 6.43 7.82 -23.16
N ASN A 197 6.57 8.62 -22.12
CA ASN A 197 7.88 9.08 -21.64
C ASN A 197 8.76 7.91 -21.16
N LYS A 198 10.06 8.16 -21.00
CA LYS A 198 11.05 7.14 -20.61
C LYS A 198 10.87 6.57 -19.18
N GLY A 199 10.08 7.24 -18.34
CA GLY A 199 9.74 6.75 -16.98
C GLY A 199 8.65 5.67 -16.98
N SER A 200 7.92 5.52 -18.09
CA SER A 200 6.92 4.47 -18.24
C SER A 200 7.58 3.10 -18.44
N GLY A 201 7.14 2.12 -17.64
CA GLY A 201 7.57 0.73 -17.84
C GLY A 201 7.13 0.12 -19.18
N LEU A 202 6.09 0.69 -19.83
CA LEU A 202 5.64 0.28 -21.14
C LEU A 202 6.59 0.79 -22.25
N ARG A 203 7.24 1.94 -22.05
CA ARG A 203 8.11 2.52 -23.07
C ARG A 203 9.26 1.59 -23.47
N LYS A 204 9.91 0.94 -22.50
CA LYS A 204 10.99 -0.02 -22.79
C LYS A 204 10.52 -1.20 -23.66
N LEU A 205 9.31 -1.71 -23.40
CA LEU A 205 8.72 -2.76 -24.22
C LEU A 205 8.46 -2.26 -25.65
N ILE A 206 7.84 -1.11 -25.80
CA ILE A 206 7.55 -0.52 -27.13
C ILE A 206 8.84 -0.30 -27.92
N ASP A 207 9.86 0.28 -27.32
CA ASP A 207 11.15 0.51 -27.97
C ASP A 207 11.77 -0.82 -28.45
N ARG A 208 11.70 -1.89 -27.63
CA ARG A 208 12.16 -3.23 -28.01
C ARG A 208 11.38 -3.80 -29.21
N LEU A 209 10.04 -3.67 -29.21
CA LEU A 209 9.21 -4.17 -30.31
C LEU A 209 9.57 -3.50 -31.64
N PHE A 210 9.86 -2.20 -31.65
CA PHE A 210 10.33 -1.51 -32.85
C PHE A 210 11.72 -1.96 -33.31
N LEU A 211 12.63 -2.21 -32.35
CA LEU A 211 13.96 -2.76 -32.69
C LEU A 211 13.86 -4.15 -33.32
N GLU A 212 12.98 -5.03 -32.84
CA GLU A 212 12.78 -6.39 -33.36
C GLU A 212 12.28 -6.38 -34.83
N VAL A 213 11.55 -5.37 -35.22
CA VAL A 213 11.10 -5.22 -36.63
C VAL A 213 12.00 -4.30 -37.46
N ASN A 214 13.13 -3.83 -36.91
CA ASN A 214 14.12 -2.98 -37.56
C ASN A 214 13.56 -1.67 -38.13
N ILE A 215 12.63 -1.02 -37.42
CA ILE A 215 12.15 0.31 -37.74
C ILE A 215 12.46 1.31 -36.63
N THR A 216 12.67 2.58 -37.01
CA THR A 216 12.85 3.69 -36.10
C THR A 216 11.65 4.63 -36.25
N PRO A 217 10.65 4.52 -35.36
CA PRO A 217 9.45 5.34 -35.48
C PRO A 217 9.77 6.82 -35.27
N LYS A 218 9.11 7.68 -36.03
CA LYS A 218 9.22 9.12 -35.87
C LYS A 218 8.47 9.56 -34.62
N ASN A 219 9.20 9.82 -33.53
CA ASN A 219 8.62 10.35 -32.31
C ASN A 219 8.31 11.83 -32.45
N ILE A 220 7.05 12.23 -32.19
CA ILE A 220 6.65 13.64 -32.27
C ILE A 220 6.25 14.16 -30.86
N TYR A 221 5.57 13.34 -30.06
CA TYR A 221 5.06 13.70 -28.76
C TYR A 221 5.35 12.62 -27.72
N GLU A 222 5.63 13.03 -26.49
CA GLU A 222 5.74 12.14 -25.35
C GLU A 222 4.72 12.52 -24.28
N VAL A 223 4.05 11.52 -23.70
CA VAL A 223 3.02 11.68 -22.67
C VAL A 223 3.26 10.70 -21.51
N GLU A 224 2.60 10.93 -20.41
CA GLU A 224 2.66 10.03 -19.23
C GLU A 224 1.44 9.12 -19.13
N GLU A 225 0.27 9.59 -19.59
CA GLU A 225 -1.02 8.94 -19.40
C GLU A 225 -1.62 8.44 -20.72
N ASP A 226 -2.31 7.30 -20.62
CA ASP A 226 -3.05 6.71 -21.75
C ASP A 226 -4.09 7.69 -22.30
N SER A 227 -4.80 8.40 -21.45
CA SER A 227 -5.83 9.38 -21.84
C SER A 227 -5.28 10.50 -22.69
N ALA A 228 -4.10 11.01 -22.39
CA ALA A 228 -3.41 12.03 -23.17
C ALA A 228 -2.96 11.48 -24.54
N ALA A 229 -2.42 10.24 -24.55
CA ALA A 229 -2.05 9.59 -25.81
C ALA A 229 -3.26 9.40 -26.72
N ILE A 230 -4.37 8.84 -26.19
CA ILE A 230 -5.61 8.62 -26.92
C ILE A 230 -6.16 9.95 -27.47
N GLY A 231 -6.16 10.99 -26.63
CA GLY A 231 -6.63 12.32 -27.04
C GLY A 231 -5.84 12.89 -28.21
N LEU A 232 -4.50 12.82 -28.18
CA LEU A 232 -3.65 13.27 -29.28
C LEU A 232 -3.88 12.44 -30.56
N VAL A 233 -4.00 11.12 -30.42
CA VAL A 233 -4.31 10.24 -31.56
C VAL A 233 -5.68 10.57 -32.16
N SER A 234 -6.72 10.77 -31.35
CA SER A 234 -8.07 11.09 -31.84
C SER A 234 -8.10 12.40 -32.65
N MET A 235 -7.20 13.34 -32.34
CA MET A 235 -7.02 14.62 -33.07
C MET A 235 -6.01 14.53 -34.22
N ASN A 236 -5.61 13.31 -34.60
CA ASN A 236 -4.70 13.03 -35.75
C ASN A 236 -3.29 13.62 -35.59
N PHE A 237 -2.77 13.69 -34.35
CA PHE A 237 -1.39 14.10 -34.09
C PHE A 237 -0.37 12.98 -34.34
N GLY A 238 -0.83 11.74 -34.55
CA GLY A 238 -0.02 10.57 -34.80
C GLY A 238 -0.78 9.30 -34.44
N ILE A 239 -0.06 8.17 -34.41
CA ILE A 239 -0.56 6.87 -33.92
C ILE A 239 0.16 6.46 -32.66
N ALA A 240 -0.36 5.51 -31.90
CA ALA A 240 0.25 5.09 -30.63
C ALA A 240 0.12 3.59 -30.39
N LEU A 241 1.11 3.00 -29.70
CA LEU A 241 0.99 1.67 -29.10
C LEU A 241 0.52 1.83 -27.64
N LEU A 242 -0.68 1.37 -27.36
CA LEU A 242 -1.34 1.50 -26.07
C LEU A 242 -1.82 0.14 -25.54
N PRO A 243 -2.02 -0.01 -24.23
CA PRO A 243 -2.75 -1.14 -23.70
C PRO A 243 -4.19 -1.19 -24.25
N ASP A 244 -4.73 -2.41 -24.47
CA ASP A 244 -6.15 -2.59 -24.81
C ASP A 244 -7.01 -2.32 -23.55
N ILE A 245 -7.44 -1.08 -23.40
CA ILE A 245 -8.22 -0.60 -22.25
C ILE A 245 -9.63 -0.21 -22.66
N TRP A 246 -10.55 -0.32 -21.71
CA TRP A 246 -11.97 -0.02 -21.93
C TRP A 246 -12.22 1.43 -22.40
N MET A 247 -11.33 2.35 -22.04
CA MET A 247 -11.43 3.79 -22.34
C MET A 247 -11.37 4.06 -23.85
N LEU A 248 -10.66 3.24 -24.64
CA LEU A 248 -10.53 3.40 -26.07
C LEU A 248 -11.87 3.52 -26.80
N LYS A 249 -12.93 2.89 -26.27
CA LYS A 249 -14.28 2.91 -26.85
C LYS A 249 -14.99 4.27 -26.76
N HIS A 250 -14.46 5.19 -25.97
CA HIS A 250 -15.05 6.51 -25.73
C HIS A 250 -14.37 7.63 -26.53
N PHE A 251 -13.43 7.27 -27.41
CA PHE A 251 -12.72 8.20 -28.28
C PHE A 251 -12.88 7.79 -29.75
N ASP A 252 -12.73 8.75 -30.65
CA ASP A 252 -12.82 8.54 -32.09
C ASP A 252 -11.53 7.88 -32.64
N VAL A 253 -11.23 6.69 -32.13
CA VAL A 253 -10.05 5.93 -32.48
C VAL A 253 -10.37 4.47 -32.74
N LYS A 254 -9.54 3.82 -33.56
CA LYS A 254 -9.58 2.39 -33.85
C LYS A 254 -8.41 1.71 -33.15
N ALA A 255 -8.71 0.67 -32.36
CA ALA A 255 -7.73 -0.23 -31.79
C ALA A 255 -7.51 -1.44 -32.70
N ILE A 256 -6.26 -1.74 -33.03
CA ILE A 256 -5.86 -2.79 -33.98
C ILE A 256 -4.88 -3.71 -33.26
N PRO A 257 -5.19 -5.02 -33.10
CA PRO A 257 -4.28 -5.99 -32.53
C PRO A 257 -2.96 -6.11 -33.28
N ILE A 258 -1.86 -6.24 -32.53
CA ILE A 258 -0.50 -6.43 -33.08
C ILE A 258 -0.25 -7.93 -33.22
N ILE A 259 0.18 -8.37 -34.41
CA ILE A 259 0.52 -9.78 -34.69
C ILE A 259 2.02 -10.02 -34.81
N ASN A 260 2.80 -8.97 -35.12
CA ASN A 260 4.24 -9.03 -35.22
C ASN A 260 4.88 -7.72 -34.75
N PRO A 261 5.92 -7.75 -33.93
CA PRO A 261 6.55 -8.94 -33.33
C PRO A 261 5.71 -9.57 -32.21
N PRO A 262 5.94 -10.84 -31.84
CA PRO A 262 5.30 -11.46 -30.69
C PRO A 262 5.80 -10.81 -29.40
N TYR A 263 4.93 -10.67 -28.43
CA TYR A 263 5.30 -10.06 -27.15
C TYR A 263 4.50 -10.67 -25.98
N GLU A 264 5.03 -10.51 -24.80
CA GLU A 264 4.29 -10.75 -23.56
C GLU A 264 4.43 -9.54 -22.64
N ARG A 265 3.32 -9.14 -22.05
CA ARG A 265 3.26 -8.08 -21.05
C ARG A 265 2.36 -8.50 -19.89
N PHE A 266 2.84 -8.24 -18.69
CA PHE A 266 2.08 -8.45 -17.48
C PHE A 266 2.02 -7.15 -16.66
N ILE A 267 0.95 -7.01 -15.91
CA ILE A 267 0.87 -6.14 -14.75
C ILE A 267 1.30 -6.97 -13.54
N TYR A 268 2.12 -6.38 -12.71
CA TYR A 268 2.70 -7.01 -11.53
C TYR A 268 2.18 -6.35 -10.26
N LEU A 269 2.02 -7.14 -9.21
CA LEU A 269 1.99 -6.66 -7.84
C LEU A 269 3.43 -6.53 -7.36
N ALA A 270 3.82 -5.32 -6.98
CA ALA A 270 5.17 -5.01 -6.52
C ALA A 270 5.16 -4.68 -5.02
N SER A 271 6.17 -5.17 -4.31
CA SER A 271 6.44 -4.85 -2.90
C SER A 271 7.93 -4.96 -2.60
N VAL A 272 8.42 -4.30 -1.55
CA VAL A 272 9.80 -4.43 -1.11
C VAL A 272 10.03 -5.83 -0.52
N LYS A 273 11.11 -6.50 -0.94
CA LYS A 273 11.49 -7.83 -0.43
C LYS A 273 11.83 -7.76 1.06
N ASN A 274 11.47 -8.80 1.79
CA ASN A 274 11.78 -8.97 3.21
C ASN A 274 11.30 -7.83 4.14
N LYS A 275 10.49 -6.90 3.64
CA LYS A 275 9.88 -5.85 4.44
C LYS A 275 8.72 -6.42 5.26
N TYR A 276 8.59 -5.97 6.50
CA TYR A 276 7.40 -6.25 7.29
C TYR A 276 6.19 -5.57 6.65
N LEU A 277 5.20 -6.35 6.29
CA LEU A 277 3.90 -5.87 5.84
C LEU A 277 2.90 -6.00 7.00
N SER A 278 2.13 -4.96 7.26
CA SER A 278 1.06 -5.03 8.25
C SER A 278 0.05 -6.13 7.89
N PRO A 279 -0.68 -6.68 8.85
CA PRO A 279 -1.66 -7.74 8.57
C PRO A 279 -2.72 -7.35 7.52
N ALA A 280 -3.19 -6.09 7.52
CA ALA A 280 -4.12 -5.58 6.50
C ALA A 280 -3.49 -5.57 5.09
N VAL A 281 -2.24 -5.14 4.98
CA VAL A 281 -1.49 -5.14 3.70
C VAL A 281 -1.28 -6.56 3.19
N ARG A 282 -0.90 -7.50 4.07
CA ARG A 282 -0.77 -8.93 3.71
C ARG A 282 -2.10 -9.52 3.23
N LEU A 283 -3.18 -9.21 3.95
CA LEU A 283 -4.51 -9.67 3.59
C LEU A 283 -4.91 -9.19 2.18
N PHE A 284 -4.71 -7.91 1.89
CA PHE A 284 -4.99 -7.37 0.56
C PHE A 284 -4.06 -7.91 -0.52
N ARG A 285 -2.77 -8.12 -0.21
CA ARG A 285 -1.80 -8.73 -1.14
C ARG A 285 -2.25 -10.12 -1.60
N GLU A 286 -2.67 -10.99 -0.67
CA GLU A 286 -3.16 -12.34 -1.01
C GLU A 286 -4.50 -12.27 -1.75
N PHE A 287 -5.42 -11.41 -1.32
CA PHE A 287 -6.66 -11.18 -2.05
C PHE A 287 -6.41 -10.76 -3.51
N ALA A 288 -5.51 -9.82 -3.76
CA ALA A 288 -5.20 -9.35 -5.11
C ALA A 288 -4.66 -10.46 -6.03
N LYS A 289 -3.83 -11.37 -5.49
CA LYS A 289 -3.32 -12.55 -6.22
C LYS A 289 -4.45 -13.51 -6.59
N GLU A 290 -5.30 -13.87 -5.62
CA GLU A 290 -6.43 -14.77 -5.84
C GLU A 290 -7.45 -14.15 -6.80
N TYR A 291 -7.77 -12.88 -6.61
CA TYR A 291 -8.69 -12.12 -7.46
C TYR A 291 -8.27 -12.17 -8.93
N CYS A 292 -7.00 -11.91 -9.21
CA CYS A 292 -6.48 -11.93 -10.57
C CYS A 292 -6.47 -13.35 -11.17
N THR A 293 -6.17 -14.36 -10.38
CA THR A 293 -6.22 -15.76 -10.81
C THR A 293 -7.63 -16.19 -11.20
N LEU A 294 -8.62 -15.87 -10.37
CA LEU A 294 -10.03 -16.22 -10.61
C LEU A 294 -10.67 -15.46 -11.76
N HIS A 295 -10.25 -14.23 -11.99
CA HIS A 295 -10.86 -13.34 -12.98
C HIS A 295 -10.01 -13.12 -14.22
N SER A 296 -8.92 -13.87 -14.43
CA SER A 296 -7.93 -13.67 -15.51
C SER A 296 -8.55 -13.55 -16.91
N LYS A 297 -9.69 -14.25 -17.19
CA LYS A 297 -10.41 -14.20 -18.48
C LYS A 297 -11.45 -13.05 -18.58
N LYS A 298 -11.82 -12.41 -17.49
CA LYS A 298 -12.89 -11.40 -17.42
C LYS A 298 -12.38 -9.98 -17.18
N ILE A 299 -11.18 -9.84 -16.66
CA ILE A 299 -10.60 -8.53 -16.37
C ILE A 299 -10.16 -7.90 -17.68
N LYS A 300 -10.97 -6.96 -18.19
CA LYS A 300 -10.50 -5.93 -19.12
C LYS A 300 -10.02 -4.74 -18.27
N ILE A 301 -8.77 -4.41 -18.41
CA ILE A 301 -8.15 -3.24 -17.76
C ILE A 301 -8.75 -1.96 -18.29
#